data_e96c3f00be675c2f5f1b8cea4020af05
#
_entry.id   e96c3f00be675c2f5f1b8cea4020af05
#
_cell.length_a   1.000
_cell.length_b   1.000
_cell.length_c   1.000
_cell.angle_alpha   90.00
_cell.angle_beta   90.00
_cell.angle_gamma   90.00
#
_symmetry.space_group_name_H-M   'P 1'
#
loop_
_entity.id
_entity.type
_entity.pdbx_description
1 polymer ?
#
loop_
_entity_poly.entity_id
_entity_poly.type
_entity_poly.pdbx_seq_one_letter_code
_entity_poly.pdbx_strand_id
1 'polypeptide(L)'
;MKLLDKQRWNTIVRTNAGTAAIAALLAGIAAHLFGIVTILNNYDSIIAQPASYGTGVTSGRWFLNILGDIVGKCGGNYSLATVNGLLLIVFLAISAGFLVSAIRIQNRLSAILVGMLFVVFPAATSIMFFRYTAVYYGIAILLSVLAAWILERTKYGVLLSALFTALSLGIYQAYVPLTIGIFVLILIRQTLQESVPVKDVVKNGIRQCVALILGLALYFICLKITLWIYKTSLSDYQGVGEMGQLSLTDIPGLVWRAFSTFCTFPLKDYCELANTKFLKLLYGLLAVLAVWIGPFLHMGAQYLVWKGATALCG
;
A
#
# COMPACT_ATOMS: atom_id res chain seq x y z
N MET A 1 35.93 -0.77 9.02
CA MET A 1 35.14 -1.65 8.13
C MET A 1 33.62 -1.41 8.23
N LYS A 2 33.00 -1.42 9.44
CA LYS A 2 31.53 -1.30 9.60
C LYS A 2 30.86 0.03 9.09
N LEU A 3 31.54 1.18 9.11
CA LEU A 3 30.96 2.46 8.67
C LEU A 3 30.91 2.63 7.16
N LEU A 4 31.97 2.20 6.45
CA LEU A 4 32.04 2.24 4.99
C LEU A 4 31.01 1.28 4.36
N ASP A 5 30.82 0.10 4.98
CA ASP A 5 29.78 -0.84 4.56
C ASP A 5 28.37 -0.25 4.70
N LYS A 6 28.10 0.45 5.80
CA LYS A 6 26.80 1.09 6.03
C LYS A 6 26.49 2.21 5.04
N GLN A 7 27.50 3.02 4.66
CA GLN A 7 27.33 4.06 3.63
C GLN A 7 27.08 3.47 2.25
N ARG A 8 27.87 2.48 1.84
CA ARG A 8 27.69 1.77 0.57
C ARG A 8 26.30 1.11 0.48
N TRP A 9 25.86 0.47 1.56
CA TRP A 9 24.55 -0.13 1.67
C TRP A 9 23.41 0.87 1.50
N ASN A 10 23.48 2.01 2.17
CA ASN A 10 22.47 3.06 2.04
C ASN A 10 22.42 3.65 0.62
N THR A 11 23.56 3.76 -0.05
CA THR A 11 23.63 4.23 -1.44
C THR A 11 22.95 3.24 -2.39
N ILE A 12 23.21 1.93 -2.27
CA ILE A 12 22.56 0.90 -3.09
C ILE A 12 21.04 0.92 -2.89
N VAL A 13 20.58 0.97 -1.65
CA VAL A 13 19.13 1.00 -1.37
C VAL A 13 18.48 2.27 -1.93
N ARG A 14 19.12 3.42 -1.85
CA ARG A 14 18.60 4.68 -2.45
C ARG A 14 18.54 4.59 -3.98
N THR A 15 19.58 4.06 -4.62
CA THR A 15 19.61 3.87 -6.07
C THR A 15 18.50 2.90 -6.52
N ASN A 16 18.30 1.80 -5.79
CA ASN A 16 17.25 0.83 -6.10
C ASN A 16 15.85 1.40 -5.88
N ALA A 17 15.65 2.26 -4.87
CA ALA A 17 14.38 2.97 -4.67
C ALA A 17 14.04 3.88 -5.86
N GLY A 18 15.01 4.65 -6.36
CA GLY A 18 14.84 5.46 -7.56
C GLY A 18 14.57 4.61 -8.82
N THR A 19 15.30 3.51 -8.96
CA THR A 19 15.10 2.56 -10.09
C THR A 19 13.69 1.96 -10.05
N ALA A 20 13.19 1.56 -8.87
CA ALA A 20 11.83 1.04 -8.70
C ALA A 20 10.77 2.09 -9.03
N ALA A 21 10.96 3.34 -8.60
CA ALA A 21 10.03 4.43 -8.92
C ALA A 21 9.96 4.69 -10.43
N ILE A 22 11.10 4.72 -11.12
CA ILE A 22 11.13 4.89 -12.58
C ILE A 22 10.48 3.69 -13.29
N ALA A 23 10.80 2.47 -12.87
CA ALA A 23 10.20 1.26 -13.44
C ALA A 23 8.67 1.23 -13.23
N ALA A 24 8.20 1.62 -12.05
CA ALA A 24 6.77 1.76 -11.74
C ALA A 24 6.11 2.83 -12.61
N LEU A 25 6.75 3.99 -12.79
CA LEU A 25 6.21 5.05 -13.64
C LEU A 25 6.03 4.57 -15.09
N LEU A 26 7.06 3.95 -15.66
CA LEU A 26 7.02 3.45 -17.03
C LEU A 26 6.00 2.33 -17.21
N ALA A 27 5.98 1.36 -16.29
CA ALA A 27 5.02 0.26 -16.32
C ALA A 27 3.58 0.77 -16.10
N GLY A 28 3.39 1.73 -15.21
CA GLY A 28 2.09 2.34 -14.93
C GLY A 28 1.54 3.09 -16.15
N ILE A 29 2.37 3.85 -16.84
CA ILE A 29 1.98 4.49 -18.11
C ILE A 29 1.63 3.42 -19.14
N ALA A 30 2.48 2.42 -19.35
CA ALA A 30 2.25 1.38 -20.34
C ALA A 30 0.95 0.58 -20.07
N ALA A 31 0.68 0.24 -18.80
CA ALA A 31 -0.49 -0.55 -18.43
C ALA A 31 -1.81 0.24 -18.43
N HIS A 32 -1.77 1.52 -18.06
CA HIS A 32 -2.98 2.29 -17.76
C HIS A 32 -3.26 3.43 -18.75
N LEU A 33 -2.32 3.77 -19.66
CA LEU A 33 -2.46 4.90 -20.57
C LEU A 33 -3.74 4.82 -21.41
N PHE A 34 -4.05 3.64 -21.95
CA PHE A 34 -5.28 3.44 -22.71
C PHE A 34 -6.52 3.83 -21.90
N GLY A 35 -6.64 3.27 -20.70
CA GLY A 35 -7.72 3.61 -19.80
C GLY A 35 -7.74 5.10 -19.41
N ILE A 36 -6.60 5.76 -19.29
CA ILE A 36 -6.48 7.18 -18.95
C ILE A 36 -6.97 8.08 -20.11
N VAL A 37 -6.58 7.78 -21.32
CA VAL A 37 -6.91 8.59 -22.51
C VAL A 37 -8.36 8.38 -22.95
N THR A 38 -8.87 7.14 -22.88
CA THR A 38 -10.23 6.81 -23.31
C THR A 38 -11.30 7.17 -22.29
N ILE A 39 -10.92 7.64 -21.11
CA ILE A 39 -11.81 8.06 -20.03
C ILE A 39 -12.90 7.02 -19.76
N LEU A 40 -12.48 5.79 -19.43
CA LEU A 40 -13.40 4.74 -18.99
C LEU A 40 -13.91 5.10 -17.59
N ASN A 41 -15.13 5.56 -17.52
CA ASN A 41 -15.77 5.95 -16.27
C ASN A 41 -16.68 4.83 -15.76
N ASN A 42 -16.74 4.69 -14.43
CA ASN A 42 -17.81 3.96 -13.77
C ASN A 42 -19.01 4.88 -13.48
N TYR A 43 -20.09 4.30 -12.98
CA TYR A 43 -21.30 5.04 -12.61
C TYR A 43 -21.02 6.18 -11.62
N ASP A 44 -20.21 5.94 -10.61
CA ASP A 44 -19.87 6.96 -9.60
C ASP A 44 -19.10 8.14 -10.21
N SER A 45 -18.23 7.88 -11.18
CA SER A 45 -17.51 8.94 -11.89
C SER A 45 -18.42 9.84 -12.71
N ILE A 46 -19.54 9.31 -13.22
CA ILE A 46 -20.53 10.08 -13.98
C ILE A 46 -21.34 10.96 -13.04
N ILE A 47 -21.79 10.43 -11.90
CA ILE A 47 -22.58 11.18 -10.91
C ILE A 47 -21.75 12.24 -10.20
N ALA A 48 -20.48 11.96 -9.94
CA ALA A 48 -19.59 12.85 -9.20
C ALA A 48 -19.20 14.13 -9.95
N GLN A 49 -19.66 14.31 -11.20
CA GLN A 49 -19.36 15.53 -11.96
C GLN A 49 -20.36 16.67 -11.64
N PRO A 50 -19.88 17.93 -11.74
CA PRO A 50 -18.57 18.39 -12.18
C PRO A 50 -17.52 18.50 -11.07
N ALA A 51 -17.86 18.36 -9.82
CA ALA A 51 -17.05 18.91 -8.74
C ALA A 51 -16.94 18.04 -7.51
N SER A 52 -16.79 16.76 -7.65
CA SER A 52 -16.79 15.90 -6.48
C SER A 52 -15.49 15.12 -6.33
N TYR A 53 -15.04 15.05 -5.10
CA TYR A 53 -13.99 14.13 -4.64
C TYR A 53 -14.60 12.85 -4.03
N GLY A 54 -15.93 12.69 -4.14
CA GLY A 54 -16.70 11.54 -3.65
C GLY A 54 -17.32 11.77 -2.28
N THR A 55 -17.81 10.70 -1.66
CA THR A 55 -18.38 10.73 -0.32
C THR A 55 -17.29 11.07 0.71
N GLY A 56 -17.49 12.16 1.43
CA GLY A 56 -16.54 12.70 2.39
C GLY A 56 -16.80 12.25 3.83
N VAL A 57 -17.18 13.21 4.68
CA VAL A 57 -17.28 13.05 6.14
C VAL A 57 -18.26 11.96 6.56
N THR A 58 -19.41 11.83 5.92
CA THR A 58 -20.43 10.82 6.24
C THR A 58 -19.97 9.38 6.00
N SER A 59 -18.93 9.18 5.18
CA SER A 59 -18.27 7.88 4.97
C SER A 59 -16.99 7.72 5.78
N GLY A 60 -16.75 8.57 6.79
CA GLY A 60 -15.55 8.54 7.61
C GLY A 60 -14.29 9.07 6.91
N ARG A 61 -14.41 9.70 5.75
CA ARG A 61 -13.30 10.16 4.91
C ARG A 61 -13.00 11.65 5.15
N TRP A 62 -12.76 12.02 6.40
CA TRP A 62 -12.60 13.40 6.82
C TRP A 62 -11.41 14.11 6.14
N PHE A 63 -10.30 13.42 5.93
CA PHE A 63 -9.14 14.02 5.29
C PHE A 63 -9.30 14.14 3.77
N LEU A 64 -10.05 13.22 3.15
CA LEU A 64 -10.49 13.36 1.76
C LEU A 64 -11.31 14.65 1.57
N ASN A 65 -12.22 14.95 2.49
CA ASN A 65 -13.01 16.19 2.46
C ASN A 65 -12.12 17.44 2.51
N ILE A 66 -11.16 17.47 3.43
CA ILE A 66 -10.20 18.58 3.57
C ILE A 66 -9.39 18.77 2.28
N LEU A 67 -8.83 17.68 1.72
CA LEU A 67 -8.08 17.75 0.47
C LEU A 67 -8.92 18.21 -0.70
N GLY A 68 -10.17 17.71 -0.81
CA GLY A 68 -11.11 18.10 -1.84
C GLY A 68 -11.49 19.57 -1.75
N ASP A 69 -11.71 20.07 -0.54
CA ASP A 69 -12.01 21.49 -0.29
C ASP A 69 -10.82 22.40 -0.66
N ILE A 70 -9.59 21.97 -0.35
CA ILE A 70 -8.37 22.71 -0.74
C ILE A 70 -8.26 22.76 -2.26
N VAL A 71 -8.40 21.62 -2.95
CA VAL A 71 -8.33 21.56 -4.41
C VAL A 71 -9.43 22.40 -5.04
N GLY A 72 -10.65 22.32 -4.52
CA GLY A 72 -11.78 23.11 -4.99
C GLY A 72 -11.55 24.62 -4.87
N LYS A 73 -10.95 25.08 -3.77
CA LYS A 73 -10.61 26.50 -3.57
C LYS A 73 -9.45 26.97 -4.44
N CYS A 74 -8.48 26.11 -4.74
CA CYS A 74 -7.29 26.49 -5.53
C CYS A 74 -7.51 26.34 -7.04
N GLY A 75 -8.20 25.30 -7.46
CA GLY A 75 -8.33 24.90 -8.87
C GLY A 75 -9.73 24.96 -9.44
N GLY A 76 -10.73 25.26 -8.60
CA GLY A 76 -12.14 25.18 -8.99
C GLY A 76 -12.74 23.79 -8.81
N ASN A 77 -14.06 23.75 -8.93
CA ASN A 77 -14.86 22.55 -8.64
C ASN A 77 -15.06 21.68 -9.89
N TYR A 78 -14.01 21.16 -10.46
CA TYR A 78 -14.10 20.20 -11.57
C TYR A 78 -13.06 19.11 -11.48
N SER A 79 -13.38 17.94 -12.01
CA SER A 79 -12.50 16.80 -12.04
C SER A 79 -11.84 16.66 -13.41
N LEU A 80 -10.51 16.68 -13.44
CA LEU A 80 -9.70 16.43 -14.63
C LEU A 80 -9.31 14.95 -14.67
N ALA A 81 -10.17 14.10 -15.22
CA ALA A 81 -10.04 12.65 -15.18
C ALA A 81 -8.66 12.14 -15.66
N THR A 82 -8.13 12.69 -16.77
CA THR A 82 -6.80 12.34 -17.31
C THR A 82 -5.70 12.75 -16.35
N VAL A 83 -5.73 13.97 -15.81
CA VAL A 83 -4.73 14.46 -14.86
C VAL A 83 -4.74 13.64 -13.58
N ASN A 84 -5.93 13.32 -13.04
CA ASN A 84 -6.06 12.48 -11.86
C ASN A 84 -5.48 11.09 -12.06
N GLY A 85 -5.67 10.49 -13.24
CA GLY A 85 -5.08 9.20 -13.59
C GLY A 85 -3.55 9.26 -13.68
N LEU A 86 -2.99 10.29 -14.31
CA LEU A 86 -1.54 10.48 -14.39
C LEU A 86 -0.92 10.74 -13.02
N LEU A 87 -1.54 11.59 -12.20
CA LEU A 87 -1.09 11.85 -10.85
C LEU A 87 -1.15 10.60 -9.96
N LEU A 88 -2.18 9.76 -10.12
CA LEU A 88 -2.22 8.48 -9.44
C LEU A 88 -0.98 7.63 -9.77
N ILE A 89 -0.60 7.50 -11.05
CA ILE A 89 0.60 6.75 -11.43
C ILE A 89 1.85 7.35 -10.78
N VAL A 90 1.98 8.67 -10.74
CA VAL A 90 3.10 9.35 -10.09
C VAL A 90 3.16 9.01 -8.60
N PHE A 91 2.04 9.09 -7.87
CA PHE A 91 2.00 8.74 -6.45
C PHE A 91 2.30 7.26 -6.20
N LEU A 92 1.81 6.36 -7.06
CA LEU A 92 2.13 4.93 -6.99
C LEU A 92 3.62 4.67 -7.25
N ALA A 93 4.22 5.37 -8.23
CA ALA A 93 5.64 5.25 -8.53
C ALA A 93 6.52 5.73 -7.35
N ILE A 94 6.18 6.86 -6.74
CA ILE A 94 6.86 7.36 -5.54
C ILE A 94 6.69 6.36 -4.39
N SER A 95 5.49 5.81 -4.21
CA SER A 95 5.19 4.81 -3.19
C SER A 95 6.02 3.54 -3.38
N ALA A 96 6.18 3.07 -4.62
CA ALA A 96 7.02 1.91 -4.95
C ALA A 96 8.49 2.15 -4.56
N GLY A 97 9.01 3.35 -4.80
CA GLY A 97 10.35 3.74 -4.37
C GLY A 97 10.51 3.69 -2.85
N PHE A 98 9.57 4.28 -2.11
CA PHE A 98 9.58 4.23 -0.64
C PHE A 98 9.39 2.81 -0.10
N LEU A 99 8.55 1.99 -0.74
CA LEU A 99 8.36 0.57 -0.39
C LEU A 99 9.68 -0.19 -0.50
N VAL A 100 10.36 -0.12 -1.65
CA VAL A 100 11.67 -0.76 -1.87
C VAL A 100 12.69 -0.28 -0.84
N SER A 101 12.66 1.00 -0.49
CA SER A 101 13.51 1.57 0.56
C SER A 101 13.13 1.06 1.97
N ALA A 102 11.84 0.86 2.27
CA ALA A 102 11.35 0.38 3.56
C ALA A 102 11.78 -1.08 3.81
N ILE A 103 11.56 -1.94 2.81
CA ILE A 103 11.96 -3.36 2.89
C ILE A 103 13.43 -3.61 2.51
N ARG A 104 14.18 -2.55 2.17
CA ARG A 104 15.63 -2.54 1.88
C ARG A 104 16.05 -3.55 0.81
N ILE A 105 15.38 -3.55 -0.33
CA ILE A 105 15.74 -4.40 -1.47
C ILE A 105 17.08 -3.98 -2.05
N GLN A 106 18.03 -4.92 -2.13
CA GLN A 106 19.38 -4.69 -2.62
C GLN A 106 19.58 -5.08 -4.08
N ASN A 107 18.90 -6.12 -4.52
CA ASN A 107 18.98 -6.57 -5.89
C ASN A 107 18.20 -5.62 -6.80
N ARG A 108 18.87 -5.08 -7.83
CA ARG A 108 18.29 -4.09 -8.76
C ARG A 108 17.13 -4.66 -9.57
N LEU A 109 17.23 -5.92 -10.03
CA LEU A 109 16.16 -6.57 -10.76
C LEU A 109 14.93 -6.78 -9.89
N SER A 110 15.12 -7.22 -8.65
CA SER A 110 14.02 -7.34 -7.68
C SER A 110 13.35 -5.99 -7.40
N ALA A 111 14.12 -4.90 -7.31
CA ALA A 111 13.57 -3.57 -7.13
C ALA A 111 12.72 -3.12 -8.33
N ILE A 112 13.18 -3.39 -9.56
CA ILE A 112 12.42 -3.13 -10.80
C ILE A 112 11.11 -3.92 -10.79
N LEU A 113 11.17 -5.23 -10.54
CA LEU A 113 10.00 -6.11 -10.54
C LEU A 113 8.97 -5.69 -9.47
N VAL A 114 9.41 -5.36 -8.26
CA VAL A 114 8.52 -4.86 -7.20
C VAL A 114 7.88 -3.54 -7.60
N GLY A 115 8.64 -2.62 -8.20
CA GLY A 115 8.11 -1.35 -8.70
C GLY A 115 7.03 -1.55 -9.77
N MET A 116 7.32 -2.39 -10.76
CA MET A 116 6.36 -2.72 -11.83
C MET A 116 5.11 -3.40 -11.28
N LEU A 117 5.26 -4.44 -10.46
CA LEU A 117 4.13 -5.19 -9.87
C LEU A 117 3.25 -4.28 -9.01
N PHE A 118 3.84 -3.35 -8.26
CA PHE A 118 3.09 -2.45 -7.39
C PHE A 118 2.09 -1.58 -8.15
N VAL A 119 2.44 -1.13 -9.34
CA VAL A 119 1.59 -0.24 -10.14
C VAL A 119 0.66 -0.99 -11.09
N VAL A 120 1.04 -2.19 -11.58
CA VAL A 120 0.20 -2.98 -12.50
C VAL A 120 -0.73 -3.95 -11.78
N PHE A 121 -0.66 -4.02 -10.45
CA PHE A 121 -1.52 -4.90 -9.66
C PHE A 121 -3.00 -4.57 -9.88
N PRO A 122 -3.91 -5.55 -9.93
CA PRO A 122 -5.34 -5.33 -10.23
C PRO A 122 -6.02 -4.26 -9.36
N ALA A 123 -5.59 -4.09 -8.11
CA ALA A 123 -6.10 -3.03 -7.24
C ALA A 123 -5.82 -1.62 -7.80
N ALA A 124 -4.66 -1.38 -8.42
CA ALA A 124 -4.35 -0.11 -9.06
C ALA A 124 -5.28 0.14 -10.28
N THR A 125 -5.57 -0.90 -11.05
CA THR A 125 -6.55 -0.83 -12.15
C THR A 125 -7.94 -0.48 -11.61
N SER A 126 -8.37 -1.08 -10.51
CA SER A 126 -9.66 -0.76 -9.88
C SER A 126 -9.77 0.71 -9.46
N ILE A 127 -8.69 1.28 -8.92
CA ILE A 127 -8.65 2.71 -8.57
C ILE A 127 -8.80 3.59 -9.81
N MET A 128 -8.28 3.17 -10.96
CA MET A 128 -8.39 3.90 -12.22
C MET A 128 -9.83 4.07 -12.71
N PHE A 129 -10.78 3.27 -12.29
CA PHE A 129 -12.21 3.45 -12.60
C PHE A 129 -12.86 4.55 -11.75
N PHE A 130 -12.27 4.90 -10.59
CA PHE A 130 -12.76 5.98 -9.71
C PHE A 130 -11.96 7.27 -9.94
N ARG A 131 -11.96 7.78 -11.18
CA ARG A 131 -11.11 8.89 -11.64
C ARG A 131 -11.20 10.15 -10.79
N TYR A 132 -12.38 10.49 -10.34
CA TYR A 132 -12.62 11.68 -9.53
C TYR A 132 -11.90 11.64 -8.16
N THR A 133 -11.64 10.44 -7.60
CA THR A 133 -10.92 10.26 -6.34
C THR A 133 -9.53 9.64 -6.51
N ALA A 134 -9.15 9.25 -7.72
CA ALA A 134 -7.92 8.47 -7.99
C ALA A 134 -6.66 9.12 -7.41
N VAL A 135 -6.49 10.43 -7.56
CA VAL A 135 -5.34 11.17 -7.04
C VAL A 135 -5.26 11.08 -5.51
N TYR A 136 -6.39 11.21 -4.82
CA TYR A 136 -6.46 11.15 -3.36
C TYR A 136 -6.14 9.75 -2.85
N TYR A 137 -6.58 8.71 -3.56
CA TYR A 137 -6.22 7.32 -3.25
C TYR A 137 -4.73 7.07 -3.46
N GLY A 138 -4.12 7.68 -4.47
CA GLY A 138 -2.66 7.67 -4.64
C GLY A 138 -1.93 8.30 -3.45
N ILE A 139 -2.44 9.43 -2.94
CA ILE A 139 -1.92 10.07 -1.71
C ILE A 139 -2.08 9.16 -0.50
N ALA A 140 -3.24 8.49 -0.34
CA ALA A 140 -3.48 7.58 0.79
C ALA A 140 -2.53 6.38 0.76
N ILE A 141 -2.26 5.81 -0.42
CA ILE A 141 -1.29 4.74 -0.60
C ILE A 141 0.12 5.23 -0.24
N LEU A 142 0.51 6.41 -0.72
CA LEU A 142 1.81 7.01 -0.37
C LEU A 142 1.93 7.21 1.15
N LEU A 143 0.92 7.74 1.81
CA LEU A 143 0.90 7.92 3.27
C LEU A 143 1.03 6.58 4.00
N SER A 144 0.35 5.52 3.54
CA SER A 144 0.47 4.16 4.09
C SER A 144 1.90 3.62 4.00
N VAL A 145 2.55 3.81 2.85
CA VAL A 145 3.94 3.37 2.64
C VAL A 145 4.89 4.23 3.48
N LEU A 146 4.68 5.54 3.53
CA LEU A 146 5.47 6.46 4.36
C LEU A 146 5.34 6.16 5.86
N ALA A 147 4.15 5.76 6.34
CA ALA A 147 3.95 5.34 7.72
C ALA A 147 4.90 4.19 8.10
N ALA A 148 5.02 3.20 7.22
CA ALA A 148 5.94 2.08 7.44
C ALA A 148 7.42 2.50 7.27
N TRP A 149 7.71 3.33 6.29
CA TRP A 149 9.07 3.76 5.99
C TRP A 149 9.68 4.63 7.10
N ILE A 150 8.91 5.56 7.69
CA ILE A 150 9.39 6.52 8.68
C ILE A 150 9.63 5.91 10.05
N LEU A 151 8.92 4.83 10.39
CA LEU A 151 8.91 4.21 11.71
C LEU A 151 10.32 3.86 12.21
N GLU A 152 11.19 3.36 11.33
CA GLU A 152 12.55 2.95 11.67
C GLU A 152 13.60 4.04 11.46
N ARG A 153 13.23 5.19 10.89
CA ARG A 153 14.21 6.18 10.41
C ARG A 153 14.42 7.37 11.31
N THR A 154 13.47 7.65 12.20
CA THR A 154 13.54 8.80 13.08
C THR A 154 13.24 8.42 14.53
N LYS A 155 13.71 9.25 15.46
CA LYS A 155 13.36 9.11 16.88
C LYS A 155 11.86 9.29 17.14
N TYR A 156 11.19 10.08 16.32
CA TYR A 156 9.74 10.30 16.36
C TYR A 156 8.95 9.35 15.45
N GLY A 157 9.58 8.27 14.98
CA GLY A 157 9.02 7.36 13.98
C GLY A 157 7.65 6.82 14.34
N VAL A 158 7.39 6.49 15.59
CA VAL A 158 6.08 5.99 16.05
C VAL A 158 4.99 7.07 15.89
N LEU A 159 5.26 8.31 16.29
CA LEU A 159 4.29 9.41 16.18
C LEU A 159 4.01 9.80 14.72
N LEU A 160 5.07 9.88 13.90
CA LEU A 160 4.92 10.19 12.48
C LEU A 160 4.21 9.06 11.72
N SER A 161 4.53 7.81 12.04
CA SER A 161 3.84 6.64 11.48
C SER A 161 2.35 6.65 11.85
N ALA A 162 2.02 6.95 13.10
CA ALA A 162 0.64 7.11 13.55
C ALA A 162 -0.09 8.23 12.81
N LEU A 163 0.55 9.39 12.63
CA LEU A 163 0.00 10.51 11.87
C LEU A 163 -0.28 10.12 10.43
N PHE A 164 0.69 9.54 9.72
CA PHE A 164 0.51 9.13 8.33
C PHE A 164 -0.56 8.04 8.18
N THR A 165 -0.63 7.10 9.13
CA THR A 165 -1.70 6.10 9.18
C THR A 165 -3.07 6.76 9.35
N ALA A 166 -3.22 7.72 10.28
CA ALA A 166 -4.47 8.43 10.50
C ALA A 166 -4.91 9.24 9.27
N LEU A 167 -3.98 9.93 8.60
CA LEU A 167 -4.25 10.69 7.38
C LEU A 167 -4.65 9.76 6.22
N SER A 168 -3.96 8.63 6.04
CA SER A 168 -4.33 7.63 5.03
C SER A 168 -5.75 7.09 5.27
N LEU A 169 -6.07 6.70 6.51
CA LEU A 169 -7.41 6.30 6.95
C LEU A 169 -8.46 7.39 6.69
N GLY A 170 -8.11 8.64 6.96
CA GLY A 170 -8.97 9.79 6.73
C GLY A 170 -9.29 10.05 5.26
N ILE A 171 -8.50 9.50 4.33
CA ILE A 171 -8.83 9.48 2.90
C ILE A 171 -9.64 8.23 2.57
N TYR A 172 -9.14 7.05 2.94
CA TYR A 172 -9.84 5.79 2.66
C TYR A 172 -9.38 4.66 3.58
N GLN A 173 -10.30 4.12 4.35
CA GLN A 173 -10.03 3.13 5.40
C GLN A 173 -9.45 1.81 4.86
N ALA A 174 -9.71 1.48 3.60
CA ALA A 174 -9.23 0.25 2.97
C ALA A 174 -7.69 0.16 2.81
N TYR A 175 -6.94 1.24 3.10
CA TYR A 175 -5.48 1.22 2.99
C TYR A 175 -4.74 0.85 4.29
N VAL A 176 -5.43 0.65 5.42
CA VAL A 176 -4.80 0.11 6.64
C VAL A 176 -4.14 -1.25 6.41
N PRO A 177 -4.77 -2.22 5.71
CA PRO A 177 -4.12 -3.49 5.40
C PRO A 177 -2.81 -3.34 4.64
N LEU A 178 -2.66 -2.31 3.81
CA LEU A 178 -1.39 -2.03 3.12
C LEU A 178 -0.28 -1.66 4.13
N THR A 179 -0.55 -0.75 5.07
CA THR A 179 0.40 -0.38 6.13
C THR A 179 0.79 -1.60 6.96
N ILE A 180 -0.20 -2.41 7.38
CA ILE A 180 0.02 -3.65 8.15
C ILE A 180 0.87 -4.64 7.35
N GLY A 181 0.54 -4.85 6.07
CA GLY A 181 1.29 -5.75 5.18
C GLY A 181 2.77 -5.34 5.04
N ILE A 182 3.05 -4.04 4.90
CA ILE A 182 4.43 -3.56 4.83
C ILE A 182 5.14 -3.74 6.18
N PHE A 183 4.47 -3.51 7.31
CA PHE A 183 5.03 -3.79 8.64
C PHE A 183 5.41 -5.26 8.80
N VAL A 184 4.53 -6.18 8.39
CA VAL A 184 4.81 -7.63 8.40
C VAL A 184 6.00 -7.96 7.51
N LEU A 185 6.09 -7.41 6.30
CA LEU A 185 7.24 -7.60 5.41
C LEU A 185 8.56 -7.12 6.03
N ILE A 186 8.53 -5.99 6.76
CA ILE A 186 9.68 -5.49 7.49
C ILE A 186 10.10 -6.47 8.61
N LEU A 187 9.15 -7.02 9.37
CA LEU A 187 9.45 -8.01 10.41
C LEU A 187 9.99 -9.32 9.81
N ILE A 188 9.39 -9.83 8.73
CA ILE A 188 9.90 -11.02 8.02
C ILE A 188 11.34 -10.78 7.57
N ARG A 189 11.62 -9.64 6.93
CA ARG A 189 13.00 -9.29 6.55
C ARG A 189 13.95 -9.31 7.74
N GLN A 190 13.58 -8.72 8.87
CA GLN A 190 14.42 -8.67 10.08
C GLN A 190 14.65 -10.07 10.65
N THR A 191 13.63 -10.91 10.67
CA THR A 191 13.73 -12.31 11.15
C THR A 191 14.65 -13.15 10.27
N LEU A 192 14.67 -12.91 8.96
CA LEU A 192 15.55 -13.61 8.01
C LEU A 192 17.00 -13.11 8.06
N GLN A 193 17.28 -12.00 8.75
CA GLN A 193 18.62 -11.48 8.93
C GLN A 193 19.23 -12.04 10.23
N GLU A 194 20.17 -13.01 10.12
CA GLU A 194 20.86 -13.62 11.25
C GLU A 194 21.54 -12.60 12.19
N SER A 195 21.88 -11.41 11.66
CA SER A 195 22.53 -10.34 12.44
C SER A 195 21.58 -9.56 13.34
N VAL A 196 20.25 -9.78 13.24
CA VAL A 196 19.24 -9.05 14.03
C VAL A 196 18.78 -9.93 15.19
N PRO A 197 19.03 -9.54 16.46
CA PRO A 197 18.55 -10.28 17.62
C PRO A 197 17.03 -10.35 17.66
N VAL A 198 16.47 -11.48 18.07
CA VAL A 198 15.00 -11.68 18.22
C VAL A 198 14.36 -10.59 19.08
N LYS A 199 15.05 -10.13 20.13
CA LYS A 199 14.60 -9.04 21.00
C LYS A 199 14.32 -7.75 20.21
N ASP A 200 15.15 -7.43 19.22
CA ASP A 200 14.98 -6.21 18.40
C ASP A 200 13.82 -6.38 17.41
N VAL A 201 13.61 -7.58 16.87
CA VAL A 201 12.43 -7.90 16.03
C VAL A 201 11.16 -7.72 16.84
N VAL A 202 11.08 -8.29 18.04
CA VAL A 202 9.93 -8.15 18.95
C VAL A 202 9.69 -6.68 19.31
N LYS A 203 10.75 -5.95 19.68
CA LYS A 203 10.67 -4.51 19.98
C LYS A 203 10.11 -3.72 18.80
N ASN A 204 10.55 -4.01 17.58
CA ASN A 204 10.02 -3.35 16.38
C ASN A 204 8.56 -3.73 16.12
N GLY A 205 8.17 -4.98 16.32
CA GLY A 205 6.77 -5.41 16.25
C GLY A 205 5.87 -4.65 17.23
N ILE A 206 6.31 -4.50 18.48
CA ILE A 206 5.59 -3.69 19.49
C ILE A 206 5.47 -2.23 19.04
N ARG A 207 6.54 -1.62 18.51
CA ARG A 207 6.50 -0.24 18.00
C ARG A 207 5.53 -0.09 16.83
N GLN A 208 5.42 -1.08 15.95
CA GLN A 208 4.47 -1.12 14.84
C GLN A 208 3.03 -1.20 15.36
N CYS A 209 2.76 -2.06 16.33
CA CYS A 209 1.45 -2.16 16.97
C CYS A 209 1.06 -0.84 17.66
N VAL A 210 1.97 -0.22 18.42
CA VAL A 210 1.72 1.07 19.07
C VAL A 210 1.43 2.15 18.02
N ALA A 211 2.18 2.21 16.92
CA ALA A 211 1.95 3.18 15.85
C ALA A 211 0.57 3.01 15.20
N LEU A 212 0.13 1.76 14.98
CA LEU A 212 -1.21 1.45 14.45
C LEU A 212 -2.30 1.87 15.42
N ILE A 213 -2.19 1.51 16.69
CA ILE A 213 -3.19 1.86 17.73
C ILE A 213 -3.31 3.38 17.85
N LEU A 214 -2.18 4.09 17.93
CA LEU A 214 -2.18 5.55 17.99
C LEU A 214 -2.75 6.17 16.70
N GLY A 215 -2.44 5.60 15.53
CA GLY A 215 -2.97 6.04 14.25
C GLY A 215 -4.48 5.87 14.14
N LEU A 216 -5.00 4.72 14.58
CA LEU A 216 -6.44 4.48 14.67
C LEU A 216 -7.12 5.43 15.67
N ALA A 217 -6.54 5.61 16.85
CA ALA A 217 -7.07 6.54 17.85
C ALA A 217 -7.15 7.96 17.30
N LEU A 218 -6.07 8.43 16.66
CA LEU A 218 -6.01 9.76 16.05
C LEU A 218 -7.06 9.89 14.92
N TYR A 219 -7.21 8.87 14.08
CA TYR A 219 -8.24 8.84 13.04
C TYR A 219 -9.64 9.02 13.63
N PHE A 220 -9.99 8.26 14.67
CA PHE A 220 -11.32 8.36 15.30
C PHE A 220 -11.54 9.69 16.01
N ILE A 221 -10.51 10.25 16.63
CA ILE A 221 -10.59 11.59 17.25
C ILE A 221 -10.90 12.64 16.17
N CYS A 222 -10.12 12.65 15.08
CA CYS A 222 -10.34 13.57 13.96
C CYS A 222 -11.72 13.38 13.32
N LEU A 223 -12.15 12.13 13.17
CA LEU A 223 -13.48 11.81 12.64
C LEU A 223 -14.59 12.37 13.51
N LYS A 224 -14.56 12.15 14.83
CA LYS A 224 -15.56 12.69 15.76
C LYS A 224 -15.59 14.22 15.76
N ILE A 225 -14.43 14.87 15.75
CA ILE A 225 -14.34 16.33 15.65
C ILE A 225 -14.98 16.82 14.34
N THR A 226 -14.69 16.16 13.24
CA THR A 226 -15.19 16.55 11.92
C THR A 226 -16.72 16.37 11.84
N LEU A 227 -17.24 15.22 12.31
CA LEU A 227 -18.69 14.97 12.39
C LEU A 227 -19.40 16.04 13.24
N TRP A 228 -18.79 16.45 14.35
CA TRP A 228 -19.33 17.51 15.20
C TRP A 228 -19.32 18.87 14.50
N ILE A 229 -18.25 19.25 13.80
CA ILE A 229 -18.14 20.51 13.04
C ILE A 229 -19.20 20.57 11.94
N TYR A 230 -19.35 19.48 11.17
CA TYR A 230 -20.32 19.42 10.05
C TYR A 230 -21.76 19.10 10.50
N LYS A 231 -21.99 18.90 11.80
CA LYS A 231 -23.30 18.55 12.39
C LYS A 231 -23.97 17.38 11.65
N THR A 232 -23.20 16.34 11.33
CA THR A 232 -23.62 15.15 10.59
C THR A 232 -23.27 13.87 11.33
N SER A 233 -23.86 12.75 10.90
CA SER A 233 -23.54 11.40 11.40
C SER A 233 -22.93 10.55 10.30
N LEU A 234 -22.36 9.40 10.70
CA LEU A 234 -21.91 8.40 9.74
C LEU A 234 -23.11 7.81 9.01
N SER A 235 -22.90 7.50 7.74
CA SER A 235 -23.88 6.81 6.90
C SER A 235 -23.95 5.34 7.28
N ASP A 236 -25.15 4.76 7.23
CA ASP A 236 -25.36 3.31 7.42
C ASP A 236 -24.97 2.49 6.18
N TYR A 237 -24.55 3.18 5.10
CA TYR A 237 -24.16 2.53 3.86
C TYR A 237 -22.93 1.63 4.06
N GLN A 238 -23.03 0.35 3.69
CA GLN A 238 -21.97 -0.67 3.77
C GLN A 238 -21.36 -0.84 5.16
N GLY A 239 -22.13 -0.65 6.22
CA GLY A 239 -21.67 -0.84 7.59
C GLY A 239 -20.73 0.23 8.12
N VAL A 240 -20.63 1.39 7.45
CA VAL A 240 -19.81 2.52 7.91
C VAL A 240 -20.25 3.01 9.28
N GLY A 241 -21.55 3.00 9.57
CA GLY A 241 -22.11 3.36 10.89
C GLY A 241 -21.72 2.39 12.02
N GLU A 242 -21.34 1.17 11.68
CA GLU A 242 -20.94 0.14 12.64
C GLU A 242 -19.42 0.12 12.92
N MET A 243 -18.66 1.02 12.33
CA MET A 243 -17.21 1.10 12.54
C MET A 243 -16.87 1.29 14.02
N GLY A 244 -16.08 0.36 14.57
CA GLY A 244 -15.67 0.36 15.98
C GLY A 244 -16.63 -0.33 16.94
N GLN A 245 -17.73 -0.93 16.48
CA GLN A 245 -18.70 -1.67 17.30
C GLN A 245 -18.40 -3.19 17.39
N LEU A 246 -17.20 -3.62 16.96
CA LEU A 246 -16.80 -5.02 16.95
C LEU A 246 -16.71 -5.59 18.37
N SER A 247 -17.39 -6.73 18.61
CA SER A 247 -17.18 -7.52 19.81
C SER A 247 -15.88 -8.32 19.73
N LEU A 248 -15.18 -8.46 20.85
CA LEU A 248 -13.97 -9.29 20.93
C LEU A 248 -14.25 -10.75 20.54
N THR A 249 -15.48 -11.23 20.75
CA THR A 249 -15.94 -12.57 20.39
C THR A 249 -16.00 -12.80 18.87
N ASP A 250 -16.12 -11.74 18.07
CA ASP A 250 -16.24 -11.83 16.60
C ASP A 250 -14.88 -11.91 15.90
N ILE A 251 -13.81 -11.51 16.60
CA ILE A 251 -12.46 -11.45 16.04
C ILE A 251 -12.01 -12.78 15.41
N PRO A 252 -12.14 -13.96 16.08
CA PRO A 252 -11.73 -15.22 15.48
C PRO A 252 -12.46 -15.53 14.17
N GLY A 253 -13.77 -15.27 14.14
CA GLY A 253 -14.60 -15.45 12.94
C GLY A 253 -14.21 -14.52 11.80
N LEU A 254 -13.88 -13.26 12.10
CA LEU A 254 -13.41 -12.29 11.11
C LEU A 254 -12.04 -12.67 10.55
N VAL A 255 -11.12 -13.10 11.41
CA VAL A 255 -9.79 -13.57 10.98
C VAL A 255 -9.92 -14.79 10.06
N TRP A 256 -10.75 -15.77 10.44
CA TRP A 256 -11.02 -16.94 9.61
C TRP A 256 -11.65 -16.56 8.28
N ARG A 257 -12.61 -15.65 8.27
CA ARG A 257 -13.28 -15.16 7.05
C ARG A 257 -12.29 -14.43 6.14
N ALA A 258 -11.44 -13.56 6.69
CA ALA A 258 -10.41 -12.87 5.94
C ALA A 258 -9.41 -13.86 5.31
N PHE A 259 -8.92 -14.83 6.08
CA PHE A 259 -8.03 -15.89 5.60
C PHE A 259 -8.68 -16.75 4.51
N SER A 260 -9.90 -17.23 4.75
CA SER A 260 -10.65 -18.03 3.78
C SER A 260 -10.90 -17.24 2.47
N THR A 261 -11.26 -15.95 2.59
CA THR A 261 -11.47 -15.09 1.42
C THR A 261 -10.17 -14.90 0.64
N PHE A 262 -9.05 -14.67 1.32
CA PHE A 262 -7.75 -14.56 0.67
C PHE A 262 -7.35 -15.84 -0.07
N CYS A 263 -7.50 -17.00 0.55
CA CYS A 263 -7.18 -18.29 -0.07
C CYS A 263 -8.11 -18.64 -1.24
N THR A 264 -9.39 -18.26 -1.17
CA THR A 264 -10.37 -18.56 -2.20
C THR A 264 -10.48 -17.50 -3.30
N PHE A 265 -9.90 -16.30 -3.07
CA PHE A 265 -9.98 -15.17 -4.01
C PHE A 265 -9.60 -15.56 -5.45
N PRO A 266 -8.47 -16.26 -5.73
CA PRO A 266 -8.11 -16.64 -7.07
C PRO A 266 -9.05 -17.69 -7.70
N LEU A 267 -9.86 -18.36 -6.89
CA LEU A 267 -10.72 -19.47 -7.30
C LEU A 267 -12.18 -19.05 -7.48
N LYS A 268 -12.57 -17.85 -7.01
CA LYS A 268 -13.94 -17.33 -7.13
C LYS A 268 -14.15 -16.64 -8.46
N ASP A 269 -15.33 -16.82 -9.03
CA ASP A 269 -15.76 -16.11 -10.23
C ASP A 269 -16.34 -14.74 -9.81
N TYR A 270 -15.53 -13.68 -9.95
CA TYR A 270 -15.95 -12.32 -9.67
C TYR A 270 -16.42 -11.56 -10.91
N CYS A 271 -16.22 -12.13 -12.11
CA CYS A 271 -16.58 -11.49 -13.36
C CYS A 271 -17.01 -12.56 -14.38
N GLU A 272 -18.24 -12.47 -14.86
CA GLU A 272 -18.78 -13.37 -15.87
C GLU A 272 -18.12 -13.22 -17.25
N LEU A 273 -17.43 -12.10 -17.49
CA LEU A 273 -16.83 -11.76 -18.78
C LEU A 273 -15.43 -12.35 -18.99
N ALA A 274 -14.78 -12.89 -17.96
CA ALA A 274 -13.43 -13.45 -18.07
C ALA A 274 -13.46 -14.96 -18.23
N ASN A 275 -12.50 -15.51 -18.99
CA ASN A 275 -12.29 -16.97 -19.04
C ASN A 275 -11.69 -17.44 -17.70
N THR A 276 -12.57 -17.60 -16.72
CA THR A 276 -12.24 -17.89 -15.33
C THR A 276 -11.47 -19.18 -15.15
N LYS A 277 -11.71 -20.21 -16.01
CA LYS A 277 -10.98 -21.50 -15.97
C LYS A 277 -9.50 -21.31 -16.29
N PHE A 278 -9.19 -20.53 -17.32
CA PHE A 278 -7.80 -20.23 -17.69
C PHE A 278 -7.10 -19.40 -16.62
N LEU A 279 -7.77 -18.37 -16.08
CA LEU A 279 -7.22 -17.54 -15.00
C LEU A 279 -6.98 -18.35 -13.72
N LYS A 280 -7.91 -19.23 -13.33
CA LYS A 280 -7.75 -20.14 -12.19
C LYS A 280 -6.54 -21.07 -12.37
N LEU A 281 -6.38 -21.64 -13.57
CA LEU A 281 -5.20 -22.45 -13.88
C LEU A 281 -3.92 -21.65 -13.80
N LEU A 282 -3.90 -20.43 -14.36
CA LEU A 282 -2.74 -19.54 -14.33
C LEU A 282 -2.36 -19.16 -12.88
N TYR A 283 -3.33 -18.77 -12.04
CA TYR A 283 -3.08 -18.49 -10.62
C TYR A 283 -2.58 -19.72 -9.87
N GLY A 284 -3.15 -20.90 -10.13
CA GLY A 284 -2.68 -22.16 -9.55
C GLY A 284 -1.23 -22.45 -9.92
N LEU A 285 -0.87 -22.30 -11.18
CA LEU A 285 0.50 -22.48 -11.68
C LEU A 285 1.46 -21.46 -11.05
N LEU A 286 1.06 -20.18 -10.96
CA LEU A 286 1.88 -19.14 -10.32
C LEU A 286 2.08 -19.41 -8.83
N ALA A 287 1.06 -19.87 -8.11
CA ALA A 287 1.16 -20.25 -6.70
C ALA A 287 2.12 -21.44 -6.52
N VAL A 288 2.01 -22.48 -7.34
CA VAL A 288 2.92 -23.63 -7.32
C VAL A 288 4.35 -23.19 -7.63
N LEU A 289 4.55 -22.35 -8.66
CA LEU A 289 5.85 -21.81 -9.01
C LEU A 289 6.45 -20.97 -7.87
N ALA A 290 5.66 -20.14 -7.20
CA ALA A 290 6.12 -19.33 -6.07
C ALA A 290 6.59 -20.20 -4.90
N VAL A 291 5.85 -21.28 -4.59
CA VAL A 291 6.22 -22.23 -3.52
C VAL A 291 7.45 -23.05 -3.91
N TRP A 292 7.58 -23.46 -5.18
CA TRP A 292 8.71 -24.25 -5.64
C TRP A 292 9.99 -23.44 -5.87
N ILE A 293 9.88 -22.29 -6.50
CA ILE A 293 11.04 -21.45 -6.87
C ILE A 293 11.59 -20.70 -5.66
N GLY A 294 10.74 -20.30 -4.70
CA GLY A 294 11.16 -19.55 -3.51
C GLY A 294 12.31 -20.20 -2.74
N PRO A 295 12.21 -21.47 -2.32
CA PRO A 295 13.30 -22.20 -1.66
C PRO A 295 14.55 -22.35 -2.54
N PHE A 296 14.39 -22.62 -3.84
CA PHE A 296 15.53 -22.75 -4.77
C PHE A 296 16.28 -21.44 -4.96
N LEU A 297 15.57 -20.31 -5.07
CA LEU A 297 16.19 -18.98 -5.14
C LEU A 297 16.93 -18.66 -3.84
N HIS A 298 16.39 -19.04 -2.69
CA HIS A 298 17.02 -18.86 -1.39
C HIS A 298 18.29 -19.70 -1.27
N MET A 299 18.23 -20.99 -1.61
CA MET A 299 19.38 -21.90 -1.62
C MET A 299 20.45 -21.46 -2.63
N GLY A 300 20.05 -21.03 -3.83
CA GLY A 300 20.96 -20.51 -4.85
C GLY A 300 21.66 -19.23 -4.41
N ALA A 301 20.96 -18.34 -3.73
CA ALA A 301 21.53 -17.11 -3.19
C ALA A 301 22.55 -17.42 -2.06
N GLN A 302 22.24 -18.36 -1.15
CA GLN A 302 23.17 -18.82 -0.11
C GLN A 302 24.41 -19.49 -0.72
N TYR A 303 24.23 -20.33 -1.74
CA TYR A 303 25.34 -20.99 -2.44
C TYR A 303 26.27 -19.99 -3.12
N LEU A 304 25.72 -18.95 -3.76
CA LEU A 304 26.51 -17.88 -4.39
C LEU A 304 27.26 -17.03 -3.36
N VAL A 305 26.65 -16.74 -2.22
CA VAL A 305 27.30 -16.02 -1.11
C VAL A 305 28.42 -16.89 -0.52
N TRP A 306 28.19 -18.19 -0.33
CA TRP A 306 29.21 -19.13 0.17
C TRP A 306 30.38 -19.27 -0.80
N LYS A 307 30.13 -19.43 -2.11
CA LYS A 307 31.19 -19.45 -3.14
C LYS A 307 31.96 -18.13 -3.24
N GLY A 308 31.28 -16.98 -3.11
CA GLY A 308 31.94 -15.67 -3.08
C GLY A 308 32.83 -15.49 -1.87
N ALA A 309 32.43 -15.99 -0.72
CA ALA A 309 33.24 -15.97 0.51
C ALA A 309 34.48 -16.90 0.42
N THR A 310 34.35 -18.08 -0.16
CA THR A 310 35.47 -19.01 -0.34
C THR A 310 36.48 -18.56 -1.41
N ALA A 311 36.05 -17.79 -2.42
CA ALA A 311 36.93 -17.21 -3.44
C ALA A 311 37.71 -15.98 -2.95
N LEU A 312 37.30 -15.38 -1.82
CA LEU A 312 38.01 -14.25 -1.19
C LEU A 312 38.98 -14.69 -0.07
N CYS A 313 38.91 -15.93 0.34
CA CYS A 313 39.77 -16.50 1.39
C CYS A 313 40.87 -17.46 0.85
N GLY A 314 40.94 -17.70 -0.43
CA GLY A 314 42.00 -18.41 -1.14
C GLY A 314 42.77 -17.48 -2.05
#